data_b238f12e9052f5ae8f3e2bf813a0ed5e
#
_entry.id   b238f12e9052f5ae8f3e2bf813a0ed5e
#
_cell.length_a   1.000
_cell.length_b   1.000
_cell.length_c   1.000
_cell.angle_alpha   90.00
_cell.angle_beta   90.00
_cell.angle_gamma   90.00
#
_symmetry.space_group_name_H-M   'P 1'
#
loop_
_entity.id
_entity.type
_entity.pdbx_description
1 polymer ?
#
loop_
_entity_poly.entity_id
_entity_poly.type
_entity_poly.pdbx_seq_one_letter_code
_entity_poly.pdbx_strand_id
1 'polypeptide(L)'
;MKRYISFIAAFLIVTSFCASASGNDRKKARDLKDTLMADAASLAYLDTIDVKKKNVINDYTMIGIQYGMAMSQVMWNPSMKQDFLFVPYNFGIMYTRYGKMFGYMPYFGFQAGVIYTQEGYKFKTDDDGYTPDVQGAHQAVMEVIEVPVMAHCHVDFWKMKIMANIGFFGGYRLSIHRTGPDVDPSIKDSFMETDRRLDYGIKGGLGLGFIFDPVEIHFTAMYKYSMGTLYDPDYYSQYYYRYAYPSNIVFSVGLHFQLTRRTGKTKHELKQEARQQLGLIKAIDRNTPSK
;
A
#
# COMPACT_ATOMS: atom_id res chain seq x y z
N MET A 1 -10.62 17.45 -21.05
CA MET A 1 -9.75 16.47 -21.67
C MET A 1 -8.26 16.62 -21.31
N LYS A 2 -7.65 17.80 -21.35
CA LYS A 2 -6.20 17.99 -21.01
C LYS A 2 -5.79 17.61 -19.56
N ARG A 3 -6.68 17.69 -18.59
CA ARG A 3 -6.39 17.33 -17.18
C ARG A 3 -6.32 15.84 -16.89
N TYR A 4 -6.98 14.99 -17.68
CA TYR A 4 -6.94 13.52 -17.51
C TYR A 4 -5.66 12.88 -18.04
N ILE A 5 -5.03 13.50 -19.03
CA ILE A 5 -3.77 13.02 -19.61
C ILE A 5 -2.62 13.11 -18.60
N SER A 6 -2.63 14.12 -17.71
CA SER A 6 -1.60 14.29 -16.68
C SER A 6 -1.61 13.18 -15.63
N PHE A 7 -2.79 12.66 -15.28
CA PHE A 7 -2.93 11.59 -14.27
C PHE A 7 -2.49 10.23 -14.84
N ILE A 8 -2.84 9.95 -16.10
CA ILE A 8 -2.40 8.71 -16.76
C ILE A 8 -0.88 8.73 -16.97
N ALA A 9 -0.30 9.90 -17.28
CA ALA A 9 1.14 10.06 -17.39
C ALA A 9 1.86 9.84 -16.05
N ALA A 10 1.31 10.33 -14.93
CA ALA A 10 1.88 10.09 -13.60
C ALA A 10 1.81 8.60 -13.21
N PHE A 11 0.72 7.91 -13.53
CA PHE A 11 0.58 6.48 -13.28
C PHE A 11 1.57 5.65 -14.13
N LEU A 12 1.75 6.01 -15.40
CA LEU A 12 2.74 5.36 -16.27
C LEU A 12 4.18 5.62 -15.84
N ILE A 13 4.50 6.80 -15.29
CA ILE A 13 5.83 7.10 -14.75
C ILE A 13 6.13 6.23 -13.53
N VAL A 14 5.16 6.05 -12.62
CA VAL A 14 5.33 5.19 -11.44
C VAL A 14 5.55 3.72 -11.85
N THR A 15 4.79 3.22 -12.84
CA THR A 15 4.96 1.85 -13.34
C THR A 15 6.28 1.66 -14.09
N SER A 16 6.74 2.67 -14.86
CA SER A 16 8.03 2.64 -15.55
C SER A 16 9.22 2.67 -14.58
N PHE A 17 9.11 3.42 -13.47
CA PHE A 17 10.16 3.45 -12.45
C PHE A 17 10.31 2.09 -11.74
N CYS A 18 9.20 1.39 -11.48
CA CYS A 18 9.22 0.03 -10.94
C CYS A 18 9.84 -1.00 -11.91
N ALA A 19 9.59 -0.86 -13.22
CA ALA A 19 10.14 -1.77 -14.23
C ALA A 19 11.66 -1.58 -14.45
N SER A 20 12.13 -0.32 -14.39
CA SER A 20 13.53 0.05 -14.62
C SER A 20 14.47 -0.45 -13.51
N ALA A 21 14.01 -0.46 -12.24
CA ALA A 21 14.79 -0.95 -11.11
C ALA A 21 15.01 -2.48 -11.15
N SER A 22 14.09 -3.24 -11.76
CA SER A 22 14.18 -4.72 -11.84
C SER A 22 15.28 -5.22 -12.78
N GLY A 23 15.66 -4.44 -13.80
CA GLY A 23 16.69 -4.83 -14.77
C GLY A 23 18.11 -4.79 -14.22
N ASN A 24 18.40 -3.82 -13.37
CA ASN A 24 19.77 -3.58 -12.86
C ASN A 24 20.16 -4.60 -11.79
N ASP A 25 19.22 -5.06 -10.97
CA ASP A 25 19.48 -6.01 -9.91
C ASP A 25 19.74 -7.43 -10.45
N ARG A 26 19.09 -7.80 -11.58
CA ARG A 26 19.35 -9.07 -12.26
C ARG A 26 20.75 -9.13 -12.87
N LYS A 27 21.22 -7.99 -13.39
CA LYS A 27 22.58 -7.89 -13.96
C LYS A 27 23.64 -8.00 -12.85
N LYS A 28 23.42 -7.28 -11.74
CA LYS A 28 24.29 -7.31 -10.57
C LYS A 28 24.35 -8.70 -9.89
N ALA A 29 23.21 -9.41 -9.88
CA ALA A 29 23.16 -10.79 -9.36
C ALA A 29 23.89 -11.80 -10.27
N ARG A 30 23.87 -11.59 -11.61
CA ARG A 30 24.66 -12.38 -12.55
C ARG A 30 26.14 -12.11 -12.39
N ASP A 31 26.57 -10.85 -12.37
CA ASP A 31 27.97 -10.46 -12.19
C ASP A 31 28.53 -10.98 -10.87
N LEU A 32 27.73 -10.96 -9.79
CA LEU A 32 28.13 -11.56 -8.50
C LEU A 32 28.26 -13.08 -8.58
N LYS A 33 27.43 -13.74 -9.37
CA LYS A 33 27.48 -15.19 -9.60
C LYS A 33 28.71 -15.59 -10.40
N ASP A 34 29.05 -14.81 -11.42
CA ASP A 34 30.19 -15.04 -12.27
C ASP A 34 31.52 -14.76 -11.54
N THR A 35 31.55 -13.74 -10.70
CA THR A 35 32.73 -13.42 -9.85
C THR A 35 32.95 -14.47 -8.77
N LEU A 36 31.90 -15.01 -8.14
CA LEU A 36 31.99 -16.08 -7.15
C LEU A 36 32.42 -17.42 -7.75
N MET A 37 32.24 -17.62 -9.05
CA MET A 37 32.62 -18.83 -9.76
C MET A 37 34.11 -18.84 -10.18
N ALA A 38 34.73 -17.68 -10.31
CA ALA A 38 36.09 -17.52 -10.87
C ALA A 38 37.21 -17.69 -9.85
N ASP A 39 36.92 -17.65 -8.54
CA ASP A 39 37.95 -17.60 -7.52
C ASP A 39 37.87 -18.77 -6.52
N ALA A 40 38.86 -19.66 -6.58
CA ALA A 40 39.00 -20.78 -5.66
C ALA A 40 39.18 -20.37 -4.18
N ALA A 41 39.68 -19.14 -3.94
CA ALA A 41 39.82 -18.57 -2.61
C ALA A 41 38.45 -18.21 -2.00
N SER A 42 37.45 -17.82 -2.82
CA SER A 42 36.12 -17.54 -2.37
C SER A 42 35.37 -18.81 -1.91
N LEU A 43 35.73 -19.97 -2.46
CA LEU A 43 35.18 -21.25 -2.03
C LEU A 43 35.76 -21.70 -0.68
N ALA A 44 37.03 -21.43 -0.42
CA ALA A 44 37.66 -21.68 0.88
C ALA A 44 37.04 -20.80 1.98
N TYR A 45 36.68 -19.55 1.65
CA TYR A 45 35.93 -18.66 2.55
C TYR A 45 34.56 -19.18 2.89
N LEU A 46 33.85 -19.78 1.91
CA LEU A 46 32.53 -20.39 2.15
C LEU A 46 32.60 -21.61 3.08
N ASP A 47 33.75 -22.28 3.16
CA ASP A 47 33.99 -23.42 4.05
C ASP A 47 34.10 -23.02 5.53
N THR A 48 34.55 -21.81 5.81
CA THR A 48 34.74 -21.30 7.18
C THR A 48 33.44 -20.75 7.80
N ILE A 49 32.39 -20.60 7.01
CA ILE A 49 31.14 -20.01 7.50
C ILE A 49 30.15 -21.10 7.88
N ASP A 50 29.95 -21.28 9.19
CA ASP A 50 28.96 -22.21 9.75
C ASP A 50 27.54 -21.62 9.51
N VAL A 51 26.74 -22.33 8.71
CA VAL A 51 25.41 -21.80 8.31
C VAL A 51 24.33 -22.83 8.52
N LYS A 52 23.67 -22.69 9.65
CA LYS A 52 22.45 -23.45 9.98
C LYS A 52 21.14 -22.73 9.67
N LYS A 53 21.16 -21.43 9.35
CA LYS A 53 19.95 -20.65 9.09
C LYS A 53 19.76 -20.32 7.60
N LYS A 54 18.56 -20.52 7.10
CA LYS A 54 18.11 -19.99 5.81
C LYS A 54 18.32 -18.47 5.80
N ASN A 55 19.03 -17.97 4.81
CA ASN A 55 19.12 -16.52 4.63
C ASN A 55 17.76 -15.98 4.22
N VAL A 56 17.25 -15.08 5.03
CA VAL A 56 16.03 -14.34 4.69
C VAL A 56 16.40 -13.24 3.71
N ILE A 57 15.74 -13.23 2.56
CA ILE A 57 15.91 -12.19 1.57
C ILE A 57 14.82 -11.15 1.82
N ASN A 58 15.22 -9.91 2.12
CA ASN A 58 14.29 -8.80 2.27
C ASN A 58 14.05 -8.06 0.95
N ASP A 59 14.37 -8.65 -0.19
CA ASP A 59 14.16 -8.12 -1.53
C ASP A 59 13.19 -9.05 -2.27
N TYR A 60 11.91 -8.84 -2.03
CA TYR A 60 10.84 -9.63 -2.64
C TYR A 60 9.61 -8.76 -2.89
N THR A 61 8.76 -9.26 -3.78
CA THR A 61 7.54 -8.59 -4.21
C THR A 61 6.32 -9.42 -3.86
N MET A 62 5.25 -8.73 -3.53
CA MET A 62 3.97 -9.33 -3.21
C MET A 62 2.84 -8.62 -3.94
N ILE A 63 1.80 -9.37 -4.25
CA ILE A 63 0.50 -8.85 -4.61
C ILE A 63 -0.52 -9.39 -3.60
N GLY A 64 -1.44 -8.55 -3.18
CA GLY A 64 -2.43 -8.95 -2.19
C GLY A 64 -3.78 -8.32 -2.44
N ILE A 65 -4.78 -8.97 -1.92
CA ILE A 65 -6.13 -8.45 -1.80
C ILE A 65 -6.37 -8.09 -0.35
N GLN A 66 -7.05 -6.99 -0.12
CA GLN A 66 -7.44 -6.57 1.22
C GLN A 66 -8.93 -6.31 1.29
N TYR A 67 -9.50 -6.60 2.46
CA TYR A 67 -10.85 -6.24 2.82
C TYR A 67 -10.86 -5.65 4.22
N GLY A 68 -11.73 -4.67 4.45
CA GLY A 68 -11.79 -4.01 5.73
C GLY A 68 -13.05 -3.18 5.91
N MET A 69 -13.09 -2.50 7.02
CA MET A 69 -14.12 -1.54 7.39
C MET A 69 -13.48 -0.20 7.75
N ALA A 70 -14.22 0.87 7.58
CA ALA A 70 -13.79 2.19 7.99
C ALA A 70 -14.77 2.81 8.99
N MET A 71 -14.20 3.56 9.91
CA MET A 71 -14.91 4.49 10.78
C MET A 71 -14.66 5.89 10.23
N SER A 72 -15.68 6.48 9.64
CA SER A 72 -15.58 7.75 8.94
C SER A 72 -16.13 8.89 9.78
N GLN A 73 -15.43 10.00 9.75
CA GLN A 73 -15.85 11.30 10.27
C GLN A 73 -15.43 12.40 9.31
N VAL A 74 -16.00 13.56 9.46
CA VAL A 74 -15.61 14.77 8.72
C VAL A 74 -15.28 15.88 9.72
N MET A 75 -14.10 16.45 9.57
CA MET A 75 -13.70 17.60 10.38
C MET A 75 -14.35 18.85 9.82
N TRP A 76 -15.36 19.34 10.52
CA TRP A 76 -16.12 20.54 10.15
C TRP A 76 -15.55 21.79 10.80
N ASN A 77 -15.61 22.89 10.09
CA ASN A 77 -15.38 24.22 10.64
C ASN A 77 -16.51 25.17 10.19
N PRO A 78 -17.41 25.64 11.10
CA PRO A 78 -17.47 25.36 12.54
C PRO A 78 -17.71 23.87 12.87
N SER A 79 -17.30 23.45 14.05
CA SER A 79 -17.42 22.06 14.48
C SER A 79 -18.88 21.67 14.69
N MET A 80 -19.26 20.49 14.25
CA MET A 80 -20.60 19.94 14.40
C MET A 80 -20.54 18.62 15.15
N LYS A 81 -21.54 18.38 16.00
CA LYS A 81 -21.65 17.10 16.72
C LYS A 81 -21.95 15.97 15.72
N GLN A 82 -21.13 14.94 15.73
CA GLN A 82 -21.26 13.80 14.83
C GLN A 82 -20.91 12.49 15.55
N ASP A 83 -21.50 11.41 15.05
CA ASP A 83 -21.13 10.05 15.40
C ASP A 83 -20.15 9.49 14.37
N PHE A 84 -19.43 8.43 14.75
CA PHE A 84 -18.65 7.66 13.78
C PHE A 84 -19.59 6.95 12.82
N LEU A 85 -19.39 7.19 11.54
CA LEU A 85 -20.09 6.45 10.49
C LEU A 85 -19.30 5.18 10.19
N PHE A 86 -19.87 4.02 10.53
CA PHE A 86 -19.30 2.73 10.17
C PHE A 86 -19.66 2.39 8.73
N VAL A 87 -18.64 2.19 7.91
CA VAL A 87 -18.77 1.78 6.51
C VAL A 87 -18.05 0.46 6.28
N PRO A 88 -18.78 -0.59 5.86
CA PRO A 88 -18.24 -1.95 5.80
C PRO A 88 -17.43 -2.24 4.53
N TYR A 89 -17.51 -1.39 3.51
CA TYR A 89 -16.90 -1.66 2.23
C TYR A 89 -15.59 -0.90 2.06
N ASN A 90 -14.49 -1.62 2.30
CA ASN A 90 -13.14 -1.19 1.99
C ASN A 90 -12.41 -2.41 1.43
N PHE A 91 -12.27 -2.51 0.12
CA PHE A 91 -11.60 -3.63 -0.51
C PHE A 91 -10.71 -3.15 -1.65
N GLY A 92 -9.62 -3.85 -1.89
CA GLY A 92 -8.70 -3.44 -2.93
C GLY A 92 -7.59 -4.45 -3.18
N ILE A 93 -6.78 -4.09 -4.17
CA ILE A 93 -5.60 -4.84 -4.57
C ILE A 93 -4.39 -3.98 -4.26
N MET A 94 -3.41 -4.58 -3.59
CA MET A 94 -2.18 -3.93 -3.18
C MET A 94 -0.98 -4.67 -3.77
N TYR A 95 -0.04 -3.91 -4.29
CA TYR A 95 1.26 -4.38 -4.71
C TYR A 95 2.31 -3.83 -3.73
N THR A 96 3.13 -4.72 -3.19
CA THR A 96 4.19 -4.36 -2.25
C THR A 96 5.52 -4.87 -2.78
N ARG A 97 6.51 -4.00 -2.82
CA ARG A 97 7.89 -4.36 -3.14
C ARG A 97 8.79 -4.01 -1.97
N TYR A 98 9.45 -5.00 -1.43
CA TYR A 98 10.50 -4.81 -0.44
C TYR A 98 11.86 -4.71 -1.12
N GLY A 99 12.75 -3.94 -0.53
CA GLY A 99 14.11 -3.77 -1.00
C GLY A 99 14.95 -2.99 -0.01
N LYS A 100 16.22 -2.83 -0.32
CA LYS A 100 17.12 -2.00 0.47
C LYS A 100 16.94 -0.54 0.07
N MET A 101 16.44 0.29 0.98
CA MET A 101 16.42 1.74 0.78
C MET A 101 17.85 2.28 0.92
N PHE A 102 18.32 3.02 -0.09
CA PHE A 102 19.67 3.60 -0.16
C PHE A 102 20.80 2.59 0.10
N GLY A 103 20.55 1.30 -0.05
CA GLY A 103 21.52 0.24 0.23
C GLY A 103 21.72 -0.12 1.71
N TYR A 104 21.09 0.61 2.65
CA TYR A 104 21.33 0.47 4.09
C TYR A 104 20.14 -0.07 4.87
N MET A 105 18.91 0.24 4.47
CA MET A 105 17.70 -0.15 5.21
C MET A 105 17.04 -1.39 4.59
N PRO A 106 17.31 -2.60 5.12
CA PRO A 106 16.79 -3.84 4.54
C PRO A 106 15.30 -4.09 4.80
N TYR A 107 14.69 -3.33 5.72
CA TYR A 107 13.31 -3.51 6.17
C TYR A 107 12.39 -2.42 5.64
N PHE A 108 12.64 -2.00 4.42
CA PHE A 108 11.86 -0.98 3.75
C PHE A 108 11.14 -1.57 2.54
N GLY A 109 9.93 -1.11 2.30
CA GLY A 109 9.15 -1.44 1.14
C GLY A 109 8.38 -0.24 0.60
N PHE A 110 7.93 -0.40 -0.61
CA PHE A 110 7.01 0.51 -1.29
C PHE A 110 5.71 -0.24 -1.55
N GLN A 111 4.60 0.37 -1.19
CA GLN A 111 3.28 -0.20 -1.36
C GLN A 111 2.40 0.75 -2.17
N ALA A 112 1.77 0.23 -3.22
CA ALA A 112 0.80 0.96 -4.02
C ALA A 112 -0.34 0.03 -4.42
N GLY A 113 -1.51 0.59 -4.70
CA GLY A 113 -2.66 -0.23 -5.05
C GLY A 113 -3.84 0.56 -5.55
N VAL A 114 -4.96 -0.12 -5.66
CA VAL A 114 -6.27 0.47 -5.94
C VAL A 114 -7.25 -0.08 -4.92
N ILE A 115 -7.92 0.82 -4.22
CA ILE A 115 -8.85 0.49 -3.15
C ILE A 115 -10.19 1.15 -3.47
N TYR A 116 -11.25 0.36 -3.42
CA TYR A 116 -12.61 0.88 -3.33
C TYR A 116 -12.95 1.02 -1.85
N THR A 117 -13.38 2.19 -1.44
CA THR A 117 -13.72 2.48 -0.05
C THR A 117 -14.97 3.35 0.02
N GLN A 118 -15.63 3.30 1.15
CA GLN A 118 -16.69 4.22 1.49
C GLN A 118 -16.21 5.20 2.57
N GLU A 119 -16.69 6.43 2.50
CA GLU A 119 -16.46 7.47 3.50
C GLU A 119 -17.73 8.32 3.65
N GLY A 120 -17.79 9.13 4.70
CA GLY A 120 -18.93 10.03 4.88
C GLY A 120 -19.02 10.58 6.29
N TYR A 121 -20.19 11.07 6.62
CA TYR A 121 -20.50 11.64 7.93
C TYR A 121 -21.90 11.23 8.39
N LYS A 122 -22.08 11.27 9.71
CA LYS A 122 -23.37 11.10 10.38
C LYS A 122 -23.43 12.08 11.54
N PHE A 123 -24.39 13.00 11.50
CA PHE A 123 -24.61 13.94 12.59
C PHE A 123 -25.33 13.29 13.75
N LYS A 124 -25.05 13.81 14.92
CA LYS A 124 -25.68 13.40 16.17
C LYS A 124 -26.72 14.44 16.58
N THR A 125 -27.87 13.97 17.03
CA THR A 125 -28.89 14.84 17.62
C THR A 125 -28.39 15.40 18.93
N ASP A 126 -28.53 16.70 19.14
CA ASP A 126 -28.21 17.38 20.37
C ASP A 126 -29.25 17.07 21.46
N ASP A 127 -28.90 17.43 22.70
CA ASP A 127 -29.78 17.24 23.88
C ASP A 127 -31.10 18.05 23.76
N ASP A 128 -31.08 19.12 22.98
CA ASP A 128 -32.26 19.95 22.66
C ASP A 128 -33.12 19.39 21.52
N GLY A 129 -32.77 18.21 20.98
CA GLY A 129 -33.46 17.55 19.88
C GLY A 129 -33.12 18.08 18.49
N TYR A 130 -32.16 18.99 18.39
CA TYR A 130 -31.68 19.50 17.10
C TYR A 130 -30.63 18.55 16.51
N THR A 131 -30.79 18.18 15.25
CA THR A 131 -29.79 17.44 14.48
C THR A 131 -29.24 18.37 13.41
N PRO A 132 -27.93 18.64 13.41
CA PRO A 132 -27.32 19.39 12.34
C PRO A 132 -27.54 18.71 10.98
N ASP A 133 -27.62 19.50 9.94
CA ASP A 133 -27.78 19.01 8.58
C ASP A 133 -26.88 19.76 7.60
N VAL A 134 -26.63 19.13 6.48
CA VAL A 134 -26.00 19.75 5.31
C VAL A 134 -26.93 19.50 4.15
N GLN A 135 -27.57 20.55 3.67
CA GLN A 135 -28.55 20.46 2.58
C GLN A 135 -29.71 19.48 2.89
N GLY A 136 -30.19 19.53 4.15
CA GLY A 136 -31.23 18.64 4.65
C GLY A 136 -30.75 17.21 4.99
N ALA A 137 -29.47 16.89 4.75
CA ALA A 137 -28.91 15.57 5.02
C ALA A 137 -28.29 15.49 6.42
N HIS A 138 -28.76 14.56 7.23
CA HIS A 138 -28.17 14.20 8.52
C HIS A 138 -27.01 13.21 8.36
N GLN A 139 -26.97 12.48 7.25
CA GLN A 139 -25.92 11.51 6.94
C GLN A 139 -25.67 11.51 5.43
N ALA A 140 -24.41 11.39 5.06
CA ALA A 140 -24.02 11.10 3.69
C ALA A 140 -22.96 10.01 3.65
N VAL A 141 -23.11 9.09 2.69
CA VAL A 141 -22.15 8.04 2.37
C VAL A 141 -21.66 8.25 0.95
N MET A 142 -20.36 8.25 0.76
CA MET A 142 -19.73 8.43 -0.54
C MET A 142 -18.89 7.21 -0.86
N GLU A 143 -18.94 6.79 -2.11
CA GLU A 143 -18.09 5.73 -2.65
C GLU A 143 -16.89 6.35 -3.34
N VAL A 144 -15.70 5.83 -3.03
CA VAL A 144 -14.43 6.39 -3.49
C VAL A 144 -13.54 5.31 -4.05
N ILE A 145 -12.95 5.55 -5.21
CA ILE A 145 -11.78 4.79 -5.66
C ILE A 145 -10.53 5.56 -5.24
N GLU A 146 -9.65 4.90 -4.50
CA GLU A 146 -8.43 5.45 -3.93
C GLU A 146 -7.20 4.73 -4.48
N VAL A 147 -6.17 5.49 -4.80
CA VAL A 147 -4.84 4.98 -5.19
C VAL A 147 -3.84 5.44 -4.13
N PRO A 148 -3.55 4.60 -3.13
CA PRO A 148 -2.53 4.90 -2.15
C PRO A 148 -1.13 4.61 -2.70
N VAL A 149 -0.16 5.43 -2.27
CA VAL A 149 1.27 5.28 -2.54
C VAL A 149 1.99 5.48 -1.22
N MET A 150 2.49 4.39 -0.65
CA MET A 150 2.98 4.39 0.72
C MET A 150 4.39 3.83 0.83
N ALA A 151 5.18 4.41 1.71
CA ALA A 151 6.34 3.78 2.30
C ALA A 151 5.89 2.75 3.33
N HIS A 152 6.47 1.58 3.29
CA HIS A 152 6.14 0.44 4.12
C HIS A 152 7.39 -0.04 4.84
N CYS A 153 7.51 0.29 6.11
CA CYS A 153 8.59 -0.19 6.97
C CYS A 153 8.12 -1.42 7.73
N HIS A 154 8.98 -2.44 7.84
CA HIS A 154 8.65 -3.63 8.58
C HIS A 154 9.84 -4.17 9.36
N VAL A 155 9.53 -4.89 10.42
CA VAL A 155 10.48 -5.69 11.19
C VAL A 155 9.91 -7.09 11.32
N ASP A 156 10.69 -8.09 10.88
CA ASP A 156 10.29 -9.48 10.95
C ASP A 156 10.77 -10.10 12.26
N PHE A 157 9.84 -10.72 12.96
CA PHE A 157 10.11 -11.43 14.20
C PHE A 157 9.51 -12.83 14.12
N TRP A 158 10.34 -13.84 13.93
CA TRP A 158 9.96 -15.24 13.74
C TRP A 158 9.01 -15.42 12.54
N LYS A 159 7.73 -15.72 12.77
CA LYS A 159 6.67 -15.83 11.74
C LYS A 159 5.73 -14.61 11.73
N MET A 160 6.10 -13.58 12.45
CA MET A 160 5.34 -12.33 12.54
C MET A 160 6.11 -11.19 11.90
N LYS A 161 5.38 -10.21 11.42
CA LYS A 161 5.90 -8.98 10.86
C LYS A 161 5.17 -7.81 11.50
N ILE A 162 5.91 -6.88 12.08
CA ILE A 162 5.36 -5.61 12.54
C ILE A 162 5.59 -4.60 11.44
N MET A 163 4.56 -3.86 11.06
CA MET A 163 4.58 -2.96 9.91
C MET A 163 4.17 -1.56 10.33
N ALA A 164 4.81 -0.57 9.71
CA ALA A 164 4.40 0.82 9.76
C ALA A 164 4.31 1.36 8.33
N ASN A 165 3.18 1.96 8.01
CA ASN A 165 2.89 2.50 6.69
C ASN A 165 2.68 4.01 6.81
N ILE A 166 3.24 4.77 5.87
CA ILE A 166 2.98 6.20 5.72
C ILE A 166 3.09 6.58 4.26
N GLY A 167 2.19 7.42 3.79
CA GLY A 167 2.23 7.87 2.42
C GLY A 167 1.08 8.80 2.05
N PHE A 168 0.92 8.97 0.76
CA PHE A 168 -0.11 9.79 0.16
C PHE A 168 -1.15 8.91 -0.54
N PHE A 169 -2.33 9.47 -0.71
CA PHE A 169 -3.35 8.87 -1.55
C PHE A 169 -3.99 9.93 -2.43
N GLY A 170 -4.45 9.49 -3.58
CA GLY A 170 -5.35 10.25 -4.44
C GLY A 170 -6.59 9.40 -4.69
N GLY A 171 -7.75 10.01 -4.63
CA GLY A 171 -9.03 9.33 -4.80
C GLY A 171 -10.02 10.12 -5.64
N TYR A 172 -11.04 9.43 -6.09
CA TYR A 172 -12.14 10.03 -6.83
C TYR A 172 -13.46 9.49 -6.30
N ARG A 173 -14.37 10.40 -5.88
CA ARG A 173 -15.70 10.08 -5.39
C ARG A 173 -16.60 9.72 -6.55
N LEU A 174 -17.10 8.49 -6.56
CA LEU A 174 -17.93 7.92 -7.62
C LEU A 174 -19.39 8.27 -7.44
N SER A 175 -19.89 8.05 -6.23
CA SER A 175 -21.30 8.25 -5.86
C SER A 175 -21.39 8.92 -4.48
N ILE A 176 -22.53 9.52 -4.23
CA ILE A 176 -22.93 10.06 -2.94
C ILE A 176 -24.37 9.68 -2.68
N HIS A 177 -24.65 9.22 -1.47
CA HIS A 177 -25.99 8.93 -1.01
C HIS A 177 -26.28 9.72 0.26
N ARG A 178 -27.23 10.65 0.19
CA ARG A 178 -27.64 11.51 1.29
C ARG A 178 -28.90 10.98 1.95
N THR A 179 -28.94 10.99 3.27
CA THR A 179 -30.09 10.55 4.07
C THR A 179 -30.44 11.65 5.08
N GLY A 180 -31.68 12.06 5.07
CA GLY A 180 -32.22 13.08 5.96
C GLY A 180 -33.68 13.33 5.68
N PRO A 181 -34.42 13.99 6.62
CA PRO A 181 -35.86 14.27 6.45
C PRO A 181 -36.15 15.29 5.37
N ASP A 182 -35.24 16.26 5.15
CA ASP A 182 -35.41 17.41 4.28
C ASP A 182 -34.52 17.37 3.03
N VAL A 183 -34.01 16.17 2.67
CA VAL A 183 -33.19 16.01 1.48
C VAL A 183 -34.06 16.09 0.22
N ASP A 184 -33.71 17.02 -0.67
CA ASP A 184 -34.35 17.11 -1.98
C ASP A 184 -34.06 15.81 -2.78
N PRO A 185 -35.09 15.16 -3.34
CA PRO A 185 -34.92 13.96 -4.15
C PRO A 185 -33.95 14.11 -5.31
N SER A 186 -33.75 15.31 -5.84
CA SER A 186 -32.85 15.59 -6.96
C SER A 186 -31.35 15.47 -6.59
N ILE A 187 -31.03 15.73 -5.33
CA ILE A 187 -29.64 15.71 -4.82
C ILE A 187 -29.32 14.48 -3.97
N LYS A 188 -30.30 13.63 -3.71
CA LYS A 188 -30.17 12.48 -2.83
C LYS A 188 -29.04 11.54 -3.26
N ASP A 189 -29.00 11.21 -4.54
CA ASP A 189 -28.06 10.25 -5.13
C ASP A 189 -27.17 10.88 -6.21
N SER A 190 -27.10 12.21 -6.26
CA SER A 190 -26.34 12.93 -7.27
C SER A 190 -25.42 13.97 -6.66
N PHE A 191 -24.27 14.17 -7.31
CA PHE A 191 -23.37 15.25 -6.95
C PHE A 191 -23.90 16.59 -7.46
N MET A 192 -23.79 17.59 -6.61
CA MET A 192 -24.05 18.97 -6.97
C MET A 192 -22.80 19.60 -7.60
N GLU A 193 -22.96 20.76 -8.24
CA GLU A 193 -21.83 21.52 -8.79
C GLU A 193 -20.79 21.91 -7.73
N THR A 194 -21.25 22.07 -6.50
CA THR A 194 -20.46 22.45 -5.33
C THR A 194 -19.71 21.28 -4.69
N ASP A 195 -20.08 20.04 -5.01
CA ASP A 195 -19.45 18.87 -4.44
C ASP A 195 -18.11 18.58 -5.12
N ARG A 196 -17.08 18.42 -4.34
CA ARG A 196 -15.75 18.06 -4.85
C ARG A 196 -15.62 16.55 -4.95
N ARG A 197 -15.36 16.06 -6.16
CA ARG A 197 -15.16 14.64 -6.43
C ARG A 197 -13.74 14.18 -6.21
N LEU A 198 -12.77 15.08 -6.27
CA LEU A 198 -11.37 14.75 -6.07
C LEU A 198 -11.06 14.68 -4.56
N ASP A 199 -10.51 13.57 -4.12
CA ASP A 199 -9.99 13.36 -2.78
C ASP A 199 -8.47 13.13 -2.84
N TYR A 200 -7.74 13.72 -1.92
CA TYR A 200 -6.31 13.50 -1.78
C TYR A 200 -5.86 13.86 -0.38
N GLY A 201 -4.79 13.22 0.06
CA GLY A 201 -4.30 13.47 1.41
C GLY A 201 -3.18 12.54 1.83
N ILE A 202 -3.08 12.38 3.14
CA ILE A 202 -2.09 11.50 3.77
C ILE A 202 -2.77 10.31 4.43
N LYS A 203 -2.07 9.18 4.42
CA LYS A 203 -2.52 7.95 5.06
C LYS A 203 -1.35 7.33 5.80
N GLY A 204 -1.57 6.92 7.04
CA GLY A 204 -0.53 6.29 7.83
C GLY A 204 -1.11 5.36 8.87
N GLY A 205 -0.33 4.38 9.31
CA GLY A 205 -0.80 3.44 10.31
C GLY A 205 0.17 2.33 10.61
N LEU A 206 -0.30 1.40 11.43
CA LEU A 206 0.45 0.25 11.89
C LEU A 206 -0.24 -1.04 11.46
N GLY A 207 0.54 -2.11 11.38
CA GLY A 207 0.00 -3.42 11.07
C GLY A 207 0.81 -4.56 11.65
N LEU A 208 0.17 -5.72 11.68
CA LEU A 208 0.76 -6.99 12.06
C LEU A 208 0.60 -7.96 10.88
N GLY A 209 1.68 -8.60 10.49
CA GLY A 209 1.68 -9.64 9.46
C GLY A 209 2.02 -11.00 10.02
N PHE A 210 1.38 -12.04 9.49
CA PHE A 210 1.72 -13.43 9.74
C PHE A 210 2.25 -14.04 8.45
N ILE A 211 3.41 -14.67 8.54
CA ILE A 211 4.19 -15.14 7.40
C ILE A 211 4.04 -16.66 7.29
N PHE A 212 3.45 -17.12 6.19
CA PHE A 212 3.24 -18.54 5.85
C PHE A 212 3.78 -18.82 4.44
N ASP A 213 5.04 -18.48 4.16
CA ASP A 213 5.63 -18.60 2.82
C ASP A 213 4.94 -19.65 1.91
N PRO A 214 4.36 -19.29 0.77
CA PRO A 214 4.44 -18.04 0.03
C PRO A 214 3.33 -17.01 0.33
N VAL A 215 2.55 -17.18 1.35
CA VAL A 215 1.39 -16.34 1.70
C VAL A 215 1.66 -15.57 2.98
N GLU A 216 1.23 -14.32 3.01
CA GLU A 216 1.26 -13.48 4.21
C GLU A 216 -0.14 -12.93 4.49
N ILE A 217 -0.55 -12.93 5.76
CA ILE A 217 -1.79 -12.34 6.22
C ILE A 217 -1.44 -11.07 6.97
N HIS A 218 -1.96 -9.92 6.53
CA HIS A 218 -1.71 -8.63 7.12
C HIS A 218 -2.97 -8.08 7.78
N PHE A 219 -2.85 -7.64 9.01
CA PHE A 219 -3.85 -6.89 9.76
C PHE A 219 -3.35 -5.47 9.89
N THR A 220 -4.09 -4.50 9.39
CA THR A 220 -3.66 -3.10 9.41
C THR A 220 -4.72 -2.19 9.99
N ALA A 221 -4.26 -1.21 10.77
CA ALA A 221 -5.06 -0.10 11.26
C ALA A 221 -4.45 1.19 10.70
N MET A 222 -5.18 1.87 9.84
CA MET A 222 -4.71 3.03 9.09
C MET A 222 -5.58 4.25 9.42
N TYR A 223 -4.94 5.37 9.63
CA TYR A 223 -5.59 6.67 9.69
C TYR A 223 -5.43 7.37 8.35
N LYS A 224 -6.53 7.81 7.77
CA LYS A 224 -6.61 8.56 6.53
C LYS A 224 -7.09 9.98 6.85
N TYR A 225 -6.35 10.98 6.39
CA TYR A 225 -6.72 12.38 6.48
C TYR A 225 -6.74 12.99 5.08
N SER A 226 -7.93 13.45 4.68
CA SER A 226 -8.11 14.13 3.40
C SER A 226 -7.77 15.60 3.53
N MET A 227 -6.92 16.09 2.64
CA MET A 227 -6.56 17.50 2.52
C MET A 227 -7.49 18.24 1.56
N GLY A 228 -8.28 17.50 0.79
CA GLY A 228 -9.35 18.02 -0.06
C GLY A 228 -10.65 18.17 0.72
N THR A 229 -11.32 19.32 0.61
CA THR A 229 -12.63 19.54 1.20
C THR A 229 -13.70 18.73 0.46
N LEU A 230 -14.79 18.34 1.15
CA LEU A 230 -15.93 17.68 0.52
C LEU A 230 -16.67 18.60 -0.44
N TYR A 231 -16.71 19.88 -0.09
CA TYR A 231 -17.51 20.90 -0.78
C TYR A 231 -16.62 22.07 -1.21
N ASP A 232 -17.06 22.82 -2.18
CA ASP A 232 -16.38 24.05 -2.58
C ASP A 232 -16.54 25.12 -1.49
N PRO A 233 -15.44 25.67 -0.94
CA PRO A 233 -15.52 26.69 0.10
C PRO A 233 -16.31 27.95 -0.29
N ASP A 234 -16.32 28.30 -1.57
CA ASP A 234 -17.01 29.50 -2.08
C ASP A 234 -18.55 29.36 -2.06
N TYR A 235 -19.05 28.13 -1.97
CA TYR A 235 -20.49 27.85 -1.90
C TYR A 235 -21.07 28.13 -0.52
N TYR A 236 -20.27 28.01 0.53
CA TYR A 236 -20.75 28.17 1.88
C TYR A 236 -20.94 29.63 2.24
N SER A 237 -22.12 29.93 2.78
CA SER A 237 -22.37 31.24 3.35
C SER A 237 -21.31 31.50 4.44
N GLN A 238 -20.96 32.77 4.67
CA GLN A 238 -19.96 33.18 5.68
C GLN A 238 -20.25 32.66 7.11
N TYR A 239 -21.45 32.10 7.32
CA TYR A 239 -21.93 31.67 8.64
C TYR A 239 -21.88 30.16 8.86
N TYR A 240 -21.81 29.34 7.79
CA TYR A 240 -21.85 27.87 7.90
C TYR A 240 -20.77 27.22 7.05
N TYR A 241 -20.11 26.18 7.57
CA TYR A 241 -19.23 25.22 6.92
C TYR A 241 -18.16 25.80 6.00
N ARG A 242 -17.16 26.45 6.57
CA ARG A 242 -15.99 26.90 5.77
C ARG A 242 -15.19 25.73 5.21
N TYR A 243 -15.07 24.66 5.98
CA TYR A 243 -14.27 23.52 5.58
C TYR A 243 -14.89 22.21 6.09
N ALA A 244 -14.77 21.15 5.28
CA ALA A 244 -15.23 19.81 5.59
C ALA A 244 -14.18 18.81 5.09
N TYR A 245 -13.29 18.37 5.99
CA TYR A 245 -12.20 17.45 5.65
C TYR A 245 -12.52 16.04 6.14
N PRO A 246 -12.63 15.03 5.25
CA PRO A 246 -12.80 13.65 5.68
C PRO A 246 -11.61 13.13 6.49
N SER A 247 -11.91 12.37 7.51
CA SER A 247 -10.94 11.76 8.42
C SER A 247 -11.45 10.37 8.80
N ASN A 248 -10.72 9.33 8.38
CA ASN A 248 -11.19 7.96 8.47
C ASN A 248 -10.17 7.10 9.21
N ILE A 249 -10.66 6.21 10.07
CA ILE A 249 -9.87 5.11 10.64
C ILE A 249 -10.27 3.85 9.89
N VAL A 250 -9.32 3.20 9.24
CA VAL A 250 -9.55 2.01 8.42
C VAL A 250 -8.89 0.81 9.05
N PHE A 251 -9.66 -0.23 9.33
CA PHE A 251 -9.18 -1.53 9.76
C PHE A 251 -9.31 -2.51 8.61
N SER A 252 -8.21 -3.15 8.20
CA SER A 252 -8.25 -4.08 7.09
C SER A 252 -7.44 -5.36 7.35
N VAL A 253 -7.88 -6.43 6.72
CA VAL A 253 -7.21 -7.71 6.65
C VAL A 253 -6.84 -7.95 5.20
N GLY A 254 -5.57 -8.22 4.94
CA GLY A 254 -5.04 -8.47 3.62
C GLY A 254 -4.44 -9.86 3.50
N LEU A 255 -4.67 -10.51 2.38
CA LEU A 255 -4.01 -11.74 1.99
C LEU A 255 -3.04 -11.42 0.85
N HIS A 256 -1.74 -11.59 1.11
CA HIS A 256 -0.66 -11.24 0.20
C HIS A 256 0.07 -12.49 -0.28
N PHE A 257 0.28 -12.58 -1.60
CA PHE A 257 1.03 -13.65 -2.23
C PHE A 257 2.41 -13.15 -2.64
N GLN A 258 3.44 -13.87 -2.25
CA GLN A 258 4.81 -13.58 -2.63
C GLN A 258 5.03 -13.98 -4.10
N LEU A 259 5.30 -12.99 -4.96
CA LEU A 259 5.64 -13.22 -6.37
C LEU A 259 7.09 -13.65 -6.53
N THR A 260 7.95 -13.24 -5.61
CA THR A 260 9.35 -13.65 -5.55
C THR A 260 9.63 -14.26 -4.18
N ARG A 261 10.54 -15.22 -4.13
CA ARG A 261 10.82 -15.95 -2.89
C ARG A 261 11.44 -15.03 -1.84
N ARG A 262 10.84 -15.01 -0.66
CA ARG A 262 11.37 -14.34 0.54
C ARG A 262 12.60 -15.04 1.11
N THR A 263 12.66 -16.36 1.01
CA THR A 263 13.78 -17.14 1.51
C THR A 263 14.70 -17.56 0.36
N GLY A 264 15.94 -17.11 0.41
CA GLY A 264 16.97 -17.54 -0.53
C GLY A 264 17.50 -18.94 -0.20
N LYS A 265 18.35 -19.44 -1.09
CA LYS A 265 19.12 -20.65 -0.83
C LYS A 265 19.99 -20.45 0.41
N THR A 266 20.11 -21.46 1.23
CA THR A 266 21.07 -21.45 2.33
C THR A 266 22.50 -21.38 1.76
N LYS A 267 23.45 -20.87 2.56
CA LYS A 267 24.85 -20.87 2.13
C LYS A 267 25.35 -22.29 1.83
N HIS A 268 24.83 -23.30 2.52
CA HIS A 268 25.12 -24.71 2.25
C HIS A 268 24.63 -25.15 0.87
N GLU A 269 23.40 -24.79 0.48
CA GLU A 269 22.85 -25.08 -0.84
C GLU A 269 23.64 -24.35 -1.95
N LEU A 270 23.98 -23.07 -1.75
CA LEU A 270 24.84 -22.30 -2.67
C LEU A 270 26.22 -22.93 -2.83
N LYS A 271 26.83 -23.41 -1.73
CA LYS A 271 28.11 -24.09 -1.74
C LYS A 271 28.01 -25.42 -2.49
N GLN A 272 26.96 -26.22 -2.29
CA GLN A 272 26.76 -27.46 -3.03
C GLN A 272 26.57 -27.19 -4.53
N GLU A 273 25.81 -26.21 -4.92
CA GLU A 273 25.66 -25.82 -6.33
C GLU A 273 27.00 -25.36 -6.94
N ALA A 274 27.76 -24.52 -6.23
CA ALA A 274 29.04 -24.08 -6.68
C ALA A 274 30.01 -25.28 -6.88
N ARG A 275 30.04 -26.24 -5.94
CA ARG A 275 30.84 -27.48 -6.07
C ARG A 275 30.38 -28.33 -7.26
N GLN A 276 29.10 -28.48 -7.48
CA GLN A 276 28.56 -29.21 -8.63
C GLN A 276 28.96 -28.55 -9.95
N GLN A 277 28.85 -27.24 -10.05
CA GLN A 277 29.23 -26.49 -11.25
C GLN A 277 30.74 -26.57 -11.53
N LEU A 278 31.56 -26.46 -10.49
CA LEU A 278 33.01 -26.64 -10.62
C LEU A 278 33.41 -28.08 -10.99
N GLY A 279 32.67 -29.07 -10.48
CA GLY A 279 32.85 -30.46 -10.87
C GLY A 279 32.54 -30.70 -12.34
N LEU A 280 31.47 -30.07 -12.82
CA LEU A 280 31.09 -30.13 -14.25
C LEU A 280 32.14 -29.44 -15.14
N ILE A 281 32.63 -28.26 -14.77
CA ILE A 281 33.68 -27.54 -15.50
C ILE A 281 34.95 -28.39 -15.59
N LYS A 282 35.41 -28.98 -14.48
CA LYS A 282 36.60 -29.86 -14.46
C LYS A 282 36.37 -31.12 -15.30
N ALA A 283 35.17 -31.66 -15.38
CA ALA A 283 34.84 -32.80 -16.23
C ALA A 283 34.89 -32.45 -17.72
N ILE A 284 34.43 -31.26 -18.07
CA ILE A 284 34.48 -30.73 -19.45
C ILE A 284 35.96 -30.52 -19.88
N ASP A 285 36.77 -29.87 -19.03
CA ASP A 285 38.18 -29.63 -19.32
C ASP A 285 38.98 -30.92 -19.50
N ARG A 286 38.64 -32.00 -18.77
CA ARG A 286 39.27 -33.31 -18.93
C ARG A 286 38.91 -34.02 -20.23
N ASN A 287 37.70 -33.72 -20.77
CA ASN A 287 37.20 -34.36 -21.98
C ASN A 287 37.43 -33.53 -23.25
N THR A 288 38.05 -32.34 -23.13
CA THR A 288 38.42 -31.51 -24.27
C THR A 288 39.85 -31.91 -24.68
N PRO A 289 40.05 -32.56 -25.86
CA PRO A 289 41.40 -32.92 -26.28
C PRO A 289 42.19 -31.62 -26.49
N SER A 290 43.35 -31.53 -25.84
CA SER A 290 44.32 -30.47 -26.14
C SER A 290 44.72 -30.55 -27.60
N LYS A 291 44.39 -29.53 -28.38
CA LYS A 291 44.89 -29.32 -29.73
C LYS A 291 46.35 -28.87 -29.68
#